data_3f221874a40d33eebb69e632b5a87a49
#
_entry.id   3f221874a40d33eebb69e632b5a87a49
#
_cell.length_a   1.000
_cell.length_b   1.000
_cell.length_c   1.000
_cell.angle_alpha   90.00
_cell.angle_beta   90.00
_cell.angle_gamma   90.00
#
_symmetry.space_group_name_H-M   'P 1'
#
loop_
_entity.id
_entity.type
_entity.pdbx_description
1 polymer ?
#
loop_
_entity_poly.entity_id
_entity_poly.type
_entity_poly.pdbx_seq_one_letter_code
_entity_poly.pdbx_strand_id
1 'polypeptide(L)'
;MKIGFCFLVKNNISNQHIWENFFSSADLSEFSIYIHAKKSSVSTSLKNVFVDPNPVETEWASISLVKATKQLINTAFEDECDSIVFLSGDTLPLWNFQTIKKLCSRTLFSLQPSIGLNKKQINQINREFLRIRTFYGLDSSLQLVKQNMFFCIKKDDFQSIKHVEIDSFPSREVPDEYFWANQLIINGNKINDSKYIFANDDPTKTQALSWIIDSELLYQARSSGYLFIRKVTGFSDMQAKDYYQKLISF
;
A
#
# COMPACT_ATOMS: atom_id res chain seq x y z
N MET A 1 -12.56 -12.03 11.29
CA MET A 1 -11.93 -11.37 10.12
C MET A 1 -10.42 -11.55 10.24
N LYS A 2 -9.80 -12.17 9.23
CA LYS A 2 -8.36 -12.35 9.09
C LYS A 2 -7.80 -11.36 8.08
N ILE A 3 -6.71 -10.67 8.41
CA ILE A 3 -6.05 -9.70 7.52
C ILE A 3 -4.72 -10.26 7.02
N GLY A 4 -4.50 -10.18 5.71
CA GLY A 4 -3.21 -10.41 5.09
C GLY A 4 -2.38 -9.14 5.02
N PHE A 5 -1.28 -9.05 5.75
CA PHE A 5 -0.31 -7.96 5.62
C PHE A 5 0.72 -8.32 4.56
N CYS A 6 0.58 -7.73 3.38
CA CYS A 6 1.41 -8.00 2.21
C CYS A 6 2.52 -6.97 2.08
N PHE A 7 3.77 -7.38 2.23
CA PHE A 7 4.93 -6.52 2.13
C PHE A 7 5.70 -6.75 0.83
N LEU A 8 5.84 -5.67 0.04
CA LEU A 8 6.78 -5.65 -1.07
C LEU A 8 8.10 -5.03 -0.59
N VAL A 9 9.17 -5.83 -0.57
CA VAL A 9 10.45 -5.40 0.00
C VAL A 9 11.60 -5.60 -0.99
N LYS A 10 12.64 -4.79 -0.84
CA LYS A 10 13.90 -5.02 -1.55
C LYS A 10 14.68 -6.19 -0.94
N ASN A 11 14.80 -6.21 0.38
CA ASN A 11 15.52 -7.22 1.16
C ASN A 11 14.67 -7.68 2.35
N ASN A 12 14.40 -6.80 3.32
CA ASN A 12 13.73 -7.09 4.58
C ASN A 12 12.72 -6.00 4.93
N ILE A 13 11.84 -6.31 5.87
CA ILE A 13 11.00 -5.31 6.54
C ILE A 13 11.89 -4.54 7.52
N SER A 14 11.89 -3.21 7.41
CA SER A 14 12.58 -2.33 8.35
C SER A 14 11.83 -2.26 9.69
N ASN A 15 12.55 -1.94 10.77
CA ASN A 15 11.92 -1.73 12.08
C ASN A 15 11.03 -2.90 12.55
N GLN A 16 11.45 -4.15 12.35
CA GLN A 16 10.66 -5.34 12.66
C GLN A 16 10.15 -5.37 14.11
N HIS A 17 10.94 -4.88 15.08
CA HIS A 17 10.53 -4.80 16.47
C HIS A 17 9.23 -4.00 16.70
N ILE A 18 8.94 -3.03 15.84
CA ILE A 18 7.69 -2.26 15.88
C ILE A 18 6.53 -3.12 15.41
N TRP A 19 6.73 -3.86 14.33
CA TRP A 19 5.73 -4.79 13.83
C TRP A 19 5.48 -5.95 14.80
N GLU A 20 6.53 -6.43 15.50
CA GLU A 20 6.38 -7.40 16.59
C GLU A 20 5.45 -6.86 17.69
N ASN A 21 5.67 -5.64 18.14
CA ASN A 21 4.80 -4.97 19.12
C ASN A 21 3.37 -4.78 18.58
N PHE A 22 3.24 -4.35 17.34
CA PHE A 22 1.94 -4.16 16.70
C PHE A 22 1.12 -5.46 16.65
N PHE A 23 1.76 -6.59 16.31
CA PHE A 23 1.09 -7.90 16.25
C PHE A 23 0.99 -8.60 17.61
N SER A 24 1.68 -8.13 18.65
CA SER A 24 1.70 -8.80 19.96
C SER A 24 0.34 -8.86 20.66
N SER A 25 -0.56 -7.92 20.33
CA SER A 25 -1.92 -7.86 20.87
C SER A 25 -2.95 -8.64 20.04
N ALA A 26 -2.53 -9.26 18.92
CA ALA A 26 -3.39 -9.96 18.00
C ALA A 26 -3.32 -11.48 18.21
N ASP A 27 -4.43 -12.18 18.02
CA ASP A 27 -4.43 -13.62 17.88
C ASP A 27 -3.83 -14.01 16.52
N LEU A 28 -3.07 -15.11 16.47
CA LEU A 28 -2.46 -15.60 15.23
C LEU A 28 -3.49 -15.97 14.14
N SER A 29 -4.73 -16.23 14.52
CA SER A 29 -5.83 -16.46 13.58
C SER A 29 -6.38 -15.17 12.94
N GLU A 30 -6.02 -14.00 13.48
CA GLU A 30 -6.51 -12.70 13.02
C GLU A 30 -5.68 -12.10 11.89
N PHE A 31 -4.45 -12.58 11.67
CA PHE A 31 -3.56 -12.07 10.64
C PHE A 31 -2.62 -13.12 10.06
N SER A 32 -2.12 -12.85 8.86
CA SER A 32 -0.95 -13.50 8.27
C SER A 32 -0.10 -12.45 7.57
N ILE A 33 1.20 -12.69 7.49
CA ILE A 33 2.15 -11.79 6.85
C ILE A 33 2.71 -12.45 5.60
N TYR A 34 2.65 -11.76 4.46
CA TYR A 34 3.13 -12.22 3.17
C TYR A 34 4.22 -11.29 2.68
N ILE A 35 5.38 -11.83 2.33
CA ILE A 35 6.54 -11.05 1.91
C ILE A 35 6.95 -11.46 0.51
N HIS A 36 6.91 -10.50 -0.41
CA HIS A 36 7.57 -10.58 -1.70
C HIS A 36 8.88 -9.79 -1.63
N ALA A 37 10.01 -10.46 -1.73
CA ALA A 37 11.32 -9.83 -1.67
C ALA A 37 12.03 -9.91 -3.01
N LYS A 38 12.62 -8.79 -3.45
CA LYS A 38 13.42 -8.77 -4.68
C LYS A 38 14.66 -9.67 -4.59
N LYS A 39 15.20 -9.87 -3.38
CA LYS A 39 16.30 -10.80 -3.08
C LYS A 39 15.75 -12.00 -2.31
N SER A 40 16.20 -13.18 -2.67
CA SER A 40 15.68 -14.47 -2.21
C SER A 40 15.88 -14.79 -0.72
N SER A 41 16.67 -14.02 0.02
CA SER A 41 16.89 -14.26 1.45
C SER A 41 16.26 -13.17 2.30
N VAL A 42 15.12 -13.48 2.93
CA VAL A 42 14.49 -12.61 3.93
C VAL A 42 14.79 -13.17 5.31
N SER A 43 15.36 -12.33 6.19
CA SER A 43 15.47 -12.63 7.61
C SER A 43 14.36 -11.88 8.35
N THR A 44 13.53 -12.60 9.09
CA THR A 44 12.46 -12.01 9.88
C THR A 44 12.26 -12.72 11.20
N SER A 45 12.00 -11.95 12.26
CA SER A 45 11.60 -12.41 13.58
C SER A 45 10.08 -12.40 13.77
N LEU A 46 9.33 -11.90 12.77
CA LEU A 46 7.87 -11.87 12.81
C LEU A 46 7.27 -13.28 12.76
N LYS A 47 6.12 -13.45 13.41
CA LYS A 47 5.37 -14.71 13.42
C LYS A 47 4.34 -14.74 12.29
N ASN A 48 3.89 -15.96 11.94
CA ASN A 48 2.87 -16.19 10.93
C ASN A 48 3.22 -15.57 9.56
N VAL A 49 4.46 -15.82 9.11
CA VAL A 49 5.04 -15.24 7.90
C VAL A 49 5.15 -16.29 6.80
N PHE A 50 4.66 -15.93 5.63
CA PHE A 50 4.92 -16.59 4.37
C PHE A 50 5.85 -15.70 3.53
N VAL A 51 7.01 -16.22 3.15
CA VAL A 51 7.91 -15.58 2.19
C VAL A 51 7.69 -16.23 0.84
N ASP A 52 7.41 -15.42 -0.18
CA ASP A 52 7.18 -15.91 -1.54
C ASP A 52 8.42 -16.68 -2.05
N PRO A 53 8.30 -17.98 -2.34
CA PRO A 53 9.43 -18.79 -2.80
C PRO A 53 9.83 -18.51 -4.25
N ASN A 54 8.93 -17.91 -5.04
CA ASN A 54 9.13 -17.64 -6.46
C ASN A 54 8.76 -16.18 -6.79
N PRO A 55 9.47 -15.20 -6.23
CA PRO A 55 9.11 -13.79 -6.38
C PRO A 55 9.27 -13.34 -7.85
N VAL A 56 8.31 -12.58 -8.32
CA VAL A 56 8.37 -11.89 -9.62
C VAL A 56 9.56 -10.93 -9.61
N GLU A 57 10.40 -10.97 -10.64
CA GLU A 57 11.44 -9.98 -10.80
C GLU A 57 10.80 -8.59 -10.99
N THR A 58 11.12 -7.66 -10.08
CA THR A 58 10.49 -6.34 -10.06
C THR A 58 11.44 -5.24 -10.48
N GLU A 59 10.91 -4.32 -11.29
CA GLU A 59 11.57 -3.08 -11.66
C GLU A 59 10.73 -1.88 -11.19
N TRP A 60 11.41 -0.82 -10.74
CA TRP A 60 10.74 0.39 -10.28
C TRP A 60 9.91 1.05 -11.39
N ALA A 61 8.70 1.49 -11.05
CA ALA A 61 7.75 2.14 -11.98
C ALA A 61 7.35 1.26 -13.19
N SER A 62 7.41 -0.06 -13.06
CA SER A 62 7.03 -0.99 -14.13
C SER A 62 5.81 -1.84 -13.76
N ILE A 63 5.23 -2.48 -14.76
CA ILE A 63 4.08 -3.39 -14.61
C ILE A 63 4.42 -4.61 -13.72
N SER A 64 5.70 -4.93 -13.54
CA SER A 64 6.13 -6.02 -12.67
C SER A 64 5.76 -5.80 -11.20
N LEU A 65 5.63 -4.53 -10.75
CA LEU A 65 5.13 -4.21 -9.41
C LEU A 65 3.66 -4.62 -9.25
N VAL A 66 2.83 -4.42 -10.28
CA VAL A 66 1.43 -4.87 -10.28
C VAL A 66 1.35 -6.39 -10.23
N LYS A 67 2.21 -7.10 -10.99
CA LYS A 67 2.29 -8.57 -10.99
C LYS A 67 2.68 -9.11 -9.62
N ALA A 68 3.74 -8.56 -9.03
CA ALA A 68 4.19 -8.95 -7.68
C ALA A 68 3.10 -8.70 -6.62
N THR A 69 2.40 -7.57 -6.71
CA THR A 69 1.26 -7.26 -5.84
C THR A 69 0.14 -8.27 -6.03
N LYS A 70 -0.25 -8.60 -7.28
CA LYS A 70 -1.31 -9.59 -7.55
C LYS A 70 -0.95 -10.98 -7.01
N GLN A 71 0.31 -11.38 -7.12
CA GLN A 71 0.79 -12.65 -6.58
C GLN A 71 0.61 -12.73 -5.06
N LEU A 72 1.06 -11.70 -4.31
CA LEU A 72 0.86 -11.62 -2.87
C LEU A 72 -0.63 -11.64 -2.47
N ILE A 73 -1.46 -10.88 -3.18
CA ILE A 73 -2.90 -10.81 -2.92
C ILE A 73 -3.56 -12.17 -3.16
N ASN A 74 -3.23 -12.86 -4.24
CA ASN A 74 -3.76 -14.19 -4.53
C ASN A 74 -3.41 -15.17 -3.40
N THR A 75 -2.12 -15.27 -3.03
CA THR A 75 -1.66 -16.13 -1.93
C THR A 75 -2.41 -15.86 -0.63
N ALA A 76 -2.59 -14.57 -0.29
CA ALA A 76 -3.28 -14.21 0.95
C ALA A 76 -4.78 -14.53 0.91
N PHE A 77 -5.45 -14.40 -0.22
CA PHE A 77 -6.86 -14.78 -0.35
C PHE A 77 -7.08 -16.28 -0.49
N GLU A 78 -6.11 -17.03 -1.00
CA GLU A 78 -6.08 -18.49 -0.96
C GLU A 78 -5.92 -19.02 0.48
N ASP A 79 -5.16 -18.29 1.33
CA ASP A 79 -5.03 -18.54 2.77
C ASP A 79 -6.17 -17.89 3.60
N GLU A 80 -7.34 -17.75 2.99
CA GLU A 80 -8.60 -17.33 3.61
C GLU A 80 -8.57 -15.96 4.33
N CYS A 81 -7.69 -15.04 3.94
CA CYS A 81 -7.78 -13.67 4.41
C CYS A 81 -9.06 -12.99 3.89
N ASP A 82 -9.69 -12.16 4.71
CA ASP A 82 -10.90 -11.39 4.36
C ASP A 82 -10.56 -10.07 3.67
N SER A 83 -9.39 -9.51 4.00
CA SER A 83 -8.85 -8.30 3.39
C SER A 83 -7.33 -8.30 3.40
N ILE A 84 -6.74 -7.49 2.51
CA ILE A 84 -5.31 -7.34 2.35
C ILE A 84 -4.91 -5.90 2.68
N VAL A 85 -3.84 -5.76 3.44
CA VAL A 85 -3.13 -4.50 3.70
C VAL A 85 -1.80 -4.56 2.95
N PHE A 86 -1.66 -3.78 1.86
CA PHE A 86 -0.46 -3.77 1.02
C PHE A 86 0.48 -2.65 1.41
N LEU A 87 1.76 -2.98 1.66
CA LEU A 87 2.76 -2.11 2.28
C LEU A 87 4.15 -2.30 1.66
N SER A 88 5.05 -1.33 1.89
CA SER A 88 6.49 -1.49 1.68
C SER A 88 7.22 -1.83 2.98
N GLY A 89 8.44 -2.34 2.86
CA GLY A 89 9.24 -2.71 4.03
C GLY A 89 9.66 -1.54 4.93
N ASP A 90 9.53 -0.30 4.47
CA ASP A 90 9.85 0.94 5.19
C ASP A 90 8.61 1.67 5.71
N THR A 91 7.49 0.97 5.78
CA THR A 91 6.21 1.47 6.31
C THR A 91 6.05 1.12 7.78
N LEU A 92 5.39 2.00 8.53
CA LEU A 92 5.01 1.78 9.94
C LEU A 92 3.52 2.09 10.16
N PRO A 93 2.84 1.34 11.08
CA PRO A 93 1.45 1.61 11.44
C PRO A 93 1.36 2.84 12.36
N LEU A 94 0.29 3.63 12.23
CA LEU A 94 0.01 4.78 13.10
C LEU A 94 -1.06 4.49 14.17
N TRP A 95 -1.62 3.29 14.18
CA TRP A 95 -2.67 2.84 15.09
C TRP A 95 -2.38 1.41 15.54
N ASN A 96 -3.00 0.99 16.63
CA ASN A 96 -2.91 -0.39 17.10
C ASN A 96 -3.58 -1.37 16.12
N PHE A 97 -3.31 -2.66 16.30
CA PHE A 97 -3.81 -3.72 15.44
C PHE A 97 -5.34 -3.72 15.31
N GLN A 98 -6.07 -3.59 16.41
CA GLN A 98 -7.54 -3.67 16.38
C GLN A 98 -8.17 -2.50 15.62
N THR A 99 -7.58 -1.30 15.75
CA THR A 99 -8.01 -0.12 14.97
C THR A 99 -7.76 -0.32 13.47
N ILE A 100 -6.55 -0.78 13.09
CA ILE A 100 -6.23 -1.09 11.69
C ILE A 100 -7.16 -2.17 11.16
N LYS A 101 -7.39 -3.25 11.90
CA LYS A 101 -8.30 -4.33 11.53
C LYS A 101 -9.71 -3.83 11.25
N LYS A 102 -10.25 -2.96 12.13
CA LYS A 102 -11.56 -2.36 11.96
C LYS A 102 -11.64 -1.47 10.71
N LEU A 103 -10.63 -0.64 10.47
CA LEU A 103 -10.62 0.28 9.34
C LEU A 103 -10.39 -0.44 8.01
N CYS A 104 -9.57 -1.48 7.99
CA CYS A 104 -9.28 -2.31 6.82
C CYS A 104 -10.35 -3.40 6.55
N SER A 105 -11.52 -3.34 7.22
CA SER A 105 -12.70 -4.12 6.85
C SER A 105 -13.38 -3.63 5.54
N ARG A 106 -12.84 -2.61 4.92
CA ARG A 106 -13.28 -2.01 3.64
C ARG A 106 -12.09 -1.71 2.74
N THR A 107 -12.34 -1.60 1.45
CA THR A 107 -11.31 -1.21 0.47
C THR A 107 -10.96 0.27 0.62
N LEU A 108 -9.66 0.57 0.71
CA LEU A 108 -9.12 1.90 0.99
C LEU A 108 -7.96 2.22 0.04
N PHE A 109 -8.04 3.37 -0.62
CA PHE A 109 -6.97 3.93 -1.44
C PHE A 109 -6.65 5.36 -1.01
N SER A 110 -5.38 5.74 -0.98
CA SER A 110 -5.01 7.16 -0.99
C SER A 110 -4.95 7.63 -2.43
N LEU A 111 -5.85 8.54 -2.79
CA LEU A 111 -5.89 9.12 -4.13
C LEU A 111 -4.99 10.37 -4.17
N GLN A 112 -4.29 10.55 -5.29
CA GLN A 112 -3.48 11.74 -5.48
C GLN A 112 -4.39 12.93 -5.80
N PRO A 113 -4.40 13.99 -4.99
CA PRO A 113 -5.20 15.18 -5.29
C PRO A 113 -4.67 15.90 -6.52
N SER A 114 -5.56 16.48 -7.31
CA SER A 114 -5.18 17.32 -8.46
C SER A 114 -4.59 18.68 -8.04
N ILE A 115 -4.81 19.07 -6.79
CA ILE A 115 -4.37 20.35 -6.22
C ILE A 115 -2.86 20.29 -5.89
N GLY A 116 -2.12 21.32 -6.27
CA GLY A 116 -0.67 21.42 -5.99
C GLY A 116 0.23 20.76 -7.05
N LEU A 117 -0.33 20.11 -8.06
CA LEU A 117 0.45 19.54 -9.15
C LEU A 117 0.92 20.61 -10.14
N ASN A 118 2.17 20.49 -10.61
CA ASN A 118 2.65 21.31 -11.70
C ASN A 118 2.12 20.86 -13.07
N LYS A 119 2.23 21.71 -14.09
CA LYS A 119 1.72 21.47 -15.45
C LYS A 119 2.27 20.16 -16.05
N LYS A 120 3.52 19.79 -15.78
CA LYS A 120 4.14 18.55 -16.28
C LYS A 120 3.46 17.33 -15.67
N GLN A 121 3.21 17.34 -14.38
CA GLN A 121 2.52 16.24 -13.65
C GLN A 121 1.08 16.10 -14.12
N ILE A 122 0.35 17.21 -14.29
CA ILE A 122 -1.03 17.19 -14.82
C ILE A 122 -1.05 16.58 -16.23
N ASN A 123 -0.14 17.01 -17.11
CA ASN A 123 -0.07 16.47 -18.47
C ASN A 123 0.29 14.98 -18.49
N GLN A 124 1.14 14.51 -17.59
CA GLN A 124 1.48 13.11 -17.44
C GLN A 124 0.23 12.29 -17.05
N ILE A 125 -0.49 12.71 -16.01
CA ILE A 125 -1.71 12.05 -15.55
C ILE A 125 -2.76 11.99 -16.66
N ASN A 126 -2.99 13.09 -17.36
CA ASN A 126 -3.96 13.15 -18.46
C ASN A 126 -3.59 12.21 -19.61
N ARG A 127 -2.31 12.05 -19.94
CA ARG A 127 -1.87 11.07 -20.95
C ARG A 127 -2.15 9.63 -20.52
N GLU A 128 -1.90 9.28 -19.25
CA GLU A 128 -2.20 7.94 -18.73
C GLU A 128 -3.71 7.68 -18.72
N PHE A 129 -4.53 8.64 -18.29
CA PHE A 129 -5.99 8.51 -18.35
C PHE A 129 -6.49 8.35 -19.79
N LEU A 130 -5.94 9.09 -20.75
CA LEU A 130 -6.31 8.94 -22.16
C LEU A 130 -5.98 7.52 -22.68
N ARG A 131 -4.79 6.99 -22.34
CA ARG A 131 -4.41 5.62 -22.72
C ARG A 131 -5.39 4.58 -22.17
N ILE A 132 -5.72 4.67 -20.88
CA ILE A 132 -6.66 3.77 -20.20
C ILE A 132 -8.04 3.88 -20.83
N ARG A 133 -8.56 5.09 -21.06
CA ARG A 133 -9.85 5.32 -21.71
C ARG A 133 -9.90 4.71 -23.10
N THR A 134 -8.89 4.98 -23.93
CA THR A 134 -8.82 4.47 -25.30
C THR A 134 -8.77 2.95 -25.33
N PHE A 135 -7.98 2.35 -24.46
CA PHE A 135 -7.81 0.89 -24.42
C PHE A 135 -9.10 0.15 -24.02
N TYR A 136 -9.81 0.67 -23.01
CA TYR A 136 -11.04 0.05 -22.50
C TYR A 136 -12.31 0.60 -23.14
N GLY A 137 -12.22 1.53 -24.09
CA GLY A 137 -13.39 2.15 -24.71
C GLY A 137 -14.28 2.92 -23.72
N LEU A 138 -13.68 3.60 -22.73
CA LEU A 138 -14.42 4.23 -21.64
C LEU A 138 -14.98 5.59 -22.04
N ASP A 139 -16.20 5.86 -21.58
CA ASP A 139 -16.81 7.18 -21.69
C ASP A 139 -16.03 8.23 -20.88
N SER A 140 -16.07 9.48 -21.35
CA SER A 140 -15.39 10.61 -20.72
C SER A 140 -15.95 10.95 -19.33
N SER A 141 -17.18 10.56 -19.02
CA SER A 141 -17.83 10.77 -17.73
C SER A 141 -17.28 9.87 -16.63
N LEU A 142 -16.66 8.73 -16.96
CA LEU A 142 -16.07 7.85 -15.96
C LEU A 142 -14.83 8.50 -15.35
N GLN A 143 -14.85 8.76 -14.05
CA GLN A 143 -13.76 9.42 -13.35
C GLN A 143 -12.64 8.43 -13.02
N LEU A 144 -11.56 8.48 -13.80
CA LEU A 144 -10.33 7.75 -13.49
C LEU A 144 -9.51 8.49 -12.40
N VAL A 145 -8.71 7.73 -11.65
CA VAL A 145 -7.94 8.25 -10.53
C VAL A 145 -6.47 7.83 -10.62
N LYS A 146 -5.57 8.65 -10.05
CA LYS A 146 -4.22 8.24 -9.70
C LYS A 146 -4.20 7.94 -8.21
N GLN A 147 -3.75 6.74 -7.83
CA GLN A 147 -3.68 6.26 -6.46
C GLN A 147 -2.23 6.23 -5.96
N ASN A 148 -2.02 6.14 -4.66
CA ASN A 148 -0.76 5.63 -4.12
C ASN A 148 -0.68 4.12 -4.39
N MET A 149 0.54 3.57 -4.61
CA MET A 149 0.70 2.14 -4.87
C MET A 149 0.27 1.25 -3.70
N PHE A 150 0.17 1.79 -2.48
CA PHE A 150 -0.22 1.07 -1.28
C PHE A 150 -1.69 1.30 -0.95
N PHE A 151 -2.38 0.22 -0.55
CA PHE A 151 -3.83 0.23 -0.36
C PHE A 151 -4.28 -0.94 0.53
N CYS A 152 -5.54 -0.89 0.94
CA CYS A 152 -6.25 -2.04 1.49
C CYS A 152 -7.32 -2.48 0.48
N ILE A 153 -7.49 -3.80 0.29
CA ILE A 153 -8.54 -4.34 -0.59
C ILE A 153 -9.25 -5.52 0.08
N LYS A 154 -10.57 -5.51 0.04
CA LYS A 154 -11.41 -6.64 0.45
C LYS A 154 -11.40 -7.76 -0.57
N LYS A 155 -11.62 -8.99 -0.10
CA LYS A 155 -11.71 -10.19 -0.94
C LYS A 155 -12.77 -10.04 -2.03
N ASP A 156 -13.96 -9.56 -1.70
CA ASP A 156 -15.07 -9.40 -2.65
C ASP A 156 -14.73 -8.42 -3.77
N ASP A 157 -14.14 -7.27 -3.41
CA ASP A 157 -13.74 -6.25 -4.39
C ASP A 157 -12.62 -6.79 -5.30
N PHE A 158 -11.65 -7.51 -4.75
CA PHE A 158 -10.61 -8.15 -5.56
C PHE A 158 -11.17 -9.21 -6.49
N GLN A 159 -12.15 -10.02 -6.05
CA GLN A 159 -12.77 -11.04 -6.89
C GLN A 159 -13.37 -10.44 -8.17
N SER A 160 -13.88 -9.21 -8.13
CA SER A 160 -14.45 -8.53 -9.30
C SER A 160 -13.40 -8.22 -10.38
N ILE A 161 -12.12 -8.12 -10.01
CA ILE A 161 -11.02 -7.73 -10.91
C ILE A 161 -9.91 -8.78 -11.03
N LYS A 162 -10.01 -9.92 -10.35
CA LYS A 162 -8.96 -10.94 -10.35
C LYS A 162 -8.60 -11.49 -11.74
N HIS A 163 -9.58 -11.50 -12.64
CA HIS A 163 -9.48 -12.01 -14.02
C HIS A 163 -8.77 -11.03 -14.97
N VAL A 164 -8.53 -9.78 -14.54
CA VAL A 164 -7.96 -8.76 -15.42
C VAL A 164 -6.52 -9.11 -15.77
N GLU A 165 -6.24 -9.11 -17.08
CA GLU A 165 -4.90 -9.34 -17.62
C GLU A 165 -4.00 -8.14 -17.38
N ILE A 166 -2.91 -8.34 -16.64
CA ILE A 166 -2.00 -7.28 -16.25
C ILE A 166 -1.10 -6.84 -17.41
N ASP A 167 -0.63 -7.80 -18.22
CA ASP A 167 0.33 -7.54 -19.30
C ASP A 167 -0.22 -6.61 -20.39
N SER A 168 -1.52 -6.61 -20.58
CA SER A 168 -2.20 -5.74 -21.54
C SER A 168 -2.54 -4.35 -20.98
N PHE A 169 -2.28 -4.07 -19.70
CA PHE A 169 -2.64 -2.78 -19.11
C PHE A 169 -1.86 -1.63 -19.77
N PRO A 170 -2.56 -0.59 -20.27
CA PRO A 170 -1.99 0.38 -21.21
C PRO A 170 -1.11 1.46 -20.56
N SER A 171 -1.06 1.57 -19.23
CA SER A 171 -0.23 2.57 -18.55
C SER A 171 1.27 2.27 -18.77
N ARG A 172 2.02 3.32 -19.10
CA ARG A 172 3.47 3.24 -19.36
C ARG A 172 4.32 3.85 -18.26
N GLU A 173 3.73 4.72 -17.46
CA GLU A 173 4.42 5.42 -16.38
C GLU A 173 3.75 5.03 -15.05
N VAL A 174 4.51 4.44 -14.13
CA VAL A 174 4.07 3.99 -12.79
C VAL A 174 2.71 3.25 -12.79
N PRO A 175 2.58 2.14 -13.55
CA PRO A 175 1.30 1.45 -13.72
C PRO A 175 0.68 0.98 -12.40
N ASP A 176 1.48 0.74 -11.37
CA ASP A 176 1.07 0.41 -10.01
C ASP A 176 0.24 1.53 -9.34
N GLU A 177 0.40 2.79 -9.79
CA GLU A 177 -0.39 3.93 -9.31
C GLU A 177 -1.69 4.17 -10.12
N TYR A 178 -1.94 3.39 -11.16
CA TYR A 178 -3.13 3.51 -12.02
C TYR A 178 -3.96 2.22 -12.10
N PHE A 179 -3.40 1.07 -11.75
CA PHE A 179 -4.07 -0.22 -12.01
C PHE A 179 -5.25 -0.48 -11.06
N TRP A 180 -5.00 -0.63 -9.77
CA TRP A 180 -5.95 -1.24 -8.83
C TRP A 180 -7.25 -0.47 -8.69
N ALA A 181 -7.20 0.82 -8.35
CA ALA A 181 -8.40 1.63 -8.18
C ALA A 181 -9.17 1.78 -9.50
N ASN A 182 -8.47 1.98 -10.64
CA ASN A 182 -9.15 2.12 -11.91
C ASN A 182 -9.78 0.82 -12.40
N GLN A 183 -9.18 -0.35 -12.14
CA GLN A 183 -9.84 -1.62 -12.46
C GLN A 183 -11.13 -1.81 -11.66
N LEU A 184 -11.14 -1.44 -10.39
CA LEU A 184 -12.37 -1.44 -9.59
C LEU A 184 -13.42 -0.47 -10.14
N ILE A 185 -13.02 0.76 -10.49
CA ILE A 185 -13.91 1.77 -11.11
C ILE A 185 -14.50 1.26 -12.42
N ILE A 186 -13.67 0.69 -13.30
CA ILE A 186 -14.09 0.12 -14.59
C ILE A 186 -15.12 -1.01 -14.40
N ASN A 187 -14.98 -1.78 -13.33
CA ASN A 187 -15.91 -2.84 -12.95
C ASN A 187 -17.09 -2.35 -12.07
N GLY A 188 -17.35 -1.05 -12.04
CA GLY A 188 -18.52 -0.46 -11.41
C GLY A 188 -18.43 -0.19 -9.91
N ASN A 189 -17.25 -0.41 -9.31
CA ASN A 189 -17.05 -0.12 -7.90
C ASN A 189 -16.84 1.39 -7.66
N LYS A 190 -17.37 1.91 -6.56
CA LYS A 190 -17.11 3.29 -6.12
C LYS A 190 -15.85 3.32 -5.27
N ILE A 191 -14.89 4.14 -5.65
CA ILE A 191 -13.65 4.36 -4.91
C ILE A 191 -13.70 5.75 -4.29
N ASN A 192 -13.52 5.81 -2.97
CA ASN A 192 -13.39 7.05 -2.23
C ASN A 192 -11.94 7.25 -1.79
N ASP A 193 -11.50 8.50 -1.75
CA ASP A 193 -10.21 8.83 -1.15
C ASP A 193 -10.22 8.48 0.34
N SER A 194 -9.11 7.89 0.80
CA SER A 194 -8.90 7.55 2.20
C SER A 194 -7.49 7.94 2.63
N LYS A 195 -7.32 8.24 3.89
CA LYS A 195 -6.01 8.53 4.49
C LYS A 195 -5.25 7.22 4.79
N TYR A 196 -5.00 6.40 3.75
CA TYR A 196 -4.39 5.10 3.94
C TYR A 196 -2.92 5.20 4.35
N ILE A 197 -2.11 5.96 3.60
CA ILE A 197 -0.69 6.09 3.88
C ILE A 197 -0.23 7.55 3.80
N PHE A 198 0.47 8.00 4.85
CA PHE A 198 1.16 9.27 4.86
C PHE A 198 2.55 9.08 4.26
N ALA A 199 2.77 9.73 3.13
CA ALA A 199 4.07 9.78 2.48
C ALA A 199 4.43 11.25 2.28
N ASN A 200 5.63 11.67 2.68
CA ASN A 200 6.09 13.03 2.36
C ASN A 200 6.63 13.03 0.92
N ASP A 201 5.74 12.96 0.01
CA ASP A 201 6.08 13.16 -1.40
C ASP A 201 6.23 14.66 -1.61
N ASP A 202 7.46 15.17 -1.41
CA ASP A 202 7.79 16.52 -1.87
C ASP A 202 7.60 16.53 -3.41
N PRO A 203 6.58 17.23 -3.93
CA PRO A 203 6.28 17.20 -5.36
C PRO A 203 7.39 17.80 -6.23
N THR A 204 8.37 18.46 -5.60
CA THR A 204 9.55 19.03 -6.29
C THR A 204 10.69 18.03 -6.44
N LYS A 205 10.63 16.89 -5.73
CA LYS A 205 11.67 15.85 -5.74
C LYS A 205 11.21 14.60 -6.46
N THR A 206 12.12 14.04 -7.25
CA THR A 206 11.86 12.81 -8.03
C THR A 206 11.87 11.53 -7.21
N GLN A 207 12.30 11.60 -5.94
CA GLN A 207 12.31 10.48 -5.02
C GLN A 207 11.78 10.90 -3.65
N ALA A 208 10.87 10.11 -3.09
CA ALA A 208 10.43 10.29 -1.72
C ALA A 208 11.61 10.14 -0.74
N LEU A 209 11.79 11.12 0.13
CA LEU A 209 12.86 11.11 1.12
C LEU A 209 12.57 10.08 2.21
N SER A 210 13.62 9.43 2.68
CA SER A 210 13.56 8.64 3.90
C SER A 210 13.58 9.58 5.11
N TRP A 211 12.79 9.25 6.15
CA TRP A 211 12.67 10.10 7.33
C TRP A 211 13.18 9.49 8.60
N ILE A 212 13.74 10.37 9.38
CA ILE A 212 13.83 10.20 10.83
C ILE A 212 12.56 10.86 11.40
N ILE A 213 11.72 10.08 12.08
CA ILE A 213 10.44 10.55 12.61
C ILE A 213 10.67 11.27 13.93
N ASP A 214 10.08 12.46 14.06
CA ASP A 214 9.87 13.15 15.32
C ASP A 214 8.41 13.07 15.78
N SER A 215 8.16 13.53 17.00
CA SER A 215 6.83 13.49 17.61
C SER A 215 5.82 14.37 16.87
N GLU A 216 6.25 15.49 16.28
CA GLU A 216 5.38 16.42 15.57
C GLU A 216 4.84 15.80 14.28
N LEU A 217 5.71 15.17 13.49
CA LEU A 217 5.33 14.48 12.26
C LEU A 217 4.37 13.31 12.53
N LEU A 218 4.63 12.55 13.59
CA LEU A 218 3.72 11.47 14.03
C LEU A 218 2.35 12.00 14.43
N TYR A 219 2.31 13.08 15.21
CA TYR A 219 1.08 13.74 15.60
C TYR A 219 0.32 14.26 14.37
N GLN A 220 1.00 14.92 13.45
CA GLN A 220 0.42 15.43 12.21
C GLN A 220 -0.18 14.30 11.36
N ALA A 221 0.56 13.23 11.11
CA ALA A 221 0.08 12.11 10.32
C ALA A 221 -1.16 11.44 10.94
N ARG A 222 -1.13 11.23 12.27
CA ARG A 222 -2.23 10.61 13.00
C ARG A 222 -3.45 11.51 13.12
N SER A 223 -3.30 12.79 13.49
CA SER A 223 -4.41 13.74 13.59
C SER A 223 -5.08 13.98 12.24
N SER A 224 -4.33 13.84 11.14
CA SER A 224 -4.87 13.85 9.79
C SER A 224 -5.62 12.57 9.42
N GLY A 225 -5.63 11.53 10.27
CA GLY A 225 -6.38 10.28 10.08
C GLY A 225 -5.69 9.24 9.20
N TYR A 226 -4.38 9.36 8.92
CA TYR A 226 -3.65 8.34 8.18
C TYR A 226 -3.48 7.05 8.99
N LEU A 227 -3.49 5.91 8.29
CA LEU A 227 -3.33 4.59 8.91
C LEU A 227 -1.87 4.17 9.03
N PHE A 228 -1.06 4.53 8.07
CA PHE A 228 0.36 4.18 7.96
C PHE A 228 1.21 5.41 7.61
N ILE A 229 2.50 5.33 7.90
CA ILE A 229 3.50 6.33 7.52
C ILE A 229 4.70 5.66 6.83
N ARG A 230 5.23 6.30 5.79
CA ARG A 230 6.43 5.86 5.05
C ARG A 230 7.17 7.06 4.44
N LYS A 231 8.43 7.01 4.12
CA LYS A 231 9.48 5.95 4.28
C LYS A 231 10.24 6.18 5.57
N VAL A 232 10.07 5.32 6.55
CA VAL A 232 10.66 5.52 7.87
C VAL A 232 11.97 4.75 7.97
N THR A 233 13.07 5.47 8.28
CA THR A 233 14.39 4.88 8.52
C THR A 233 14.75 4.82 9.99
N GLY A 234 14.10 5.63 10.85
CA GLY A 234 14.35 5.66 12.28
C GLY A 234 13.56 6.74 13.00
N PHE A 235 13.90 6.95 14.27
CA PHE A 235 13.31 7.96 15.14
C PHE A 235 14.37 9.00 15.51
N SER A 236 13.96 10.28 15.65
CA SER A 236 14.87 11.39 15.97
C SER A 236 15.54 11.24 17.34
N ASP A 237 14.78 10.70 18.29
CA ASP A 237 15.20 10.55 19.68
C ASP A 237 14.39 9.46 20.40
N MET A 238 14.75 9.20 21.67
CA MET A 238 14.07 8.21 22.50
C MET A 238 12.62 8.61 22.80
N GLN A 239 12.32 9.91 22.91
CA GLN A 239 10.94 10.37 23.20
C GLN A 239 10.01 10.09 22.02
N ALA A 240 10.46 10.33 20.79
CA ALA A 240 9.69 9.99 19.60
C ALA A 240 9.43 8.48 19.51
N LYS A 241 10.43 7.66 19.85
CA LYS A 241 10.30 6.21 19.89
C LYS A 241 9.32 5.75 20.98
N ASP A 242 9.41 6.26 22.18
CA ASP A 242 8.52 5.93 23.30
C ASP A 242 7.10 6.39 23.03
N TYR A 243 6.94 7.59 22.50
CA TYR A 243 5.63 8.10 22.08
C TYR A 243 4.99 7.18 21.03
N TYR A 244 5.76 6.80 20.02
CA TYR A 244 5.30 5.90 18.98
C TYR A 244 4.90 4.52 19.53
N GLN A 245 5.70 3.93 20.41
CA GLN A 245 5.36 2.65 21.05
C GLN A 245 4.04 2.73 21.81
N LYS A 246 3.78 3.81 22.52
CA LYS A 246 2.48 4.05 23.18
C LYS A 246 1.32 4.17 22.19
N LEU A 247 1.56 4.75 21.00
CA LEU A 247 0.51 4.89 19.99
C LEU A 247 -0.01 3.56 19.45
N ILE A 248 0.86 2.56 19.33
CA ILE A 248 0.50 1.26 18.75
C ILE A 248 0.10 0.21 19.79
N SER A 249 0.33 0.49 21.09
CA SER A 249 0.05 -0.43 22.19
C SER A 249 -1.37 -0.36 22.75
N PHE A 250 -2.19 0.62 22.30
CA PHE A 250 -3.57 0.83 22.81
C PHE A 250 -4.58 0.67 21.65
#